data_bb4f7f541fd4113f0480da6ef5d795c9
#
_entry.id   bb4f7f541fd4113f0480da6ef5d795c9
#
_cell.length_a   1.000
_cell.length_b   1.000
_cell.length_c   1.000
_cell.angle_alpha   90.00
_cell.angle_beta   90.00
_cell.angle_gamma   90.00
#
_symmetry.space_group_name_H-M   'P 1'
#
loop_
_entity.id
_entity.type
_entity.pdbx_description
1 polymer ?
#
loop_
_entity_poly.entity_id
_entity_poly.type
_entity_poly.pdbx_seq_one_letter_code
_entity_poly.pdbx_strand_id
1 'polypeptide(L)'
;MKLLFFICFFLSGLLHSQVIDFTILDATTGKPINNVDVYYTHSLKGTISNDEGRVRISIENDSLNISHIGYQTKKIFIDKSSKIDNLYLSPQKIQLDEVIFYGYDLQKKINYIFDNYKNLYDTNPKTLECTYREKFIRNDTLMRLYQVQLDWWSKIYGLNFKKSLDENIHIQLKNTDYSKVSDYKDIINSTKGAHLTSDAVFPYLFLNTYLILIRECKDNIHIIKIEKDNDFTKITFDAERRSDDNKLLMKLSNSSIYIDNTTNAIKRIVFNNETTSEKKDLSKQYKIPYTYQNTLFSADINFSSYKEKLLFSSLFIKAKGVLNYQGKTDIIQVEQSFLRTGMNNKPIKKKNRIDLQNPIFDYISPNKQGDVKFLLTEEEIRFINQ
;
A
#
# COMPACT_ATOMS: atom_id res chain seq x y z
N MET A 1 4.76 -50.39 17.27
CA MET A 1 5.03 -48.97 17.57
C MET A 1 5.92 -48.28 16.52
N LYS A 2 7.02 -48.84 16.06
CA LYS A 2 7.91 -48.21 15.05
C LYS A 2 7.28 -48.05 13.67
N LEU A 3 6.40 -48.98 13.24
CA LEU A 3 5.71 -48.86 11.92
C LEU A 3 4.67 -47.75 11.89
N LEU A 4 3.98 -47.48 13.00
CA LEU A 4 2.98 -46.40 13.12
C LEU A 4 3.65 -45.01 13.04
N PHE A 5 4.86 -44.89 13.59
CA PHE A 5 5.64 -43.65 13.52
C PHE A 5 6.12 -43.31 12.10
N PHE A 6 6.42 -44.34 11.31
CA PHE A 6 6.85 -44.17 9.91
C PHE A 6 5.70 -43.76 8.99
N ILE A 7 4.47 -44.21 9.25
CA ILE A 7 3.27 -43.84 8.50
C ILE A 7 2.88 -42.39 8.80
N CYS A 8 2.98 -41.92 10.07
CA CYS A 8 2.75 -40.52 10.41
C CYS A 8 3.76 -39.55 9.78
N PHE A 9 5.01 -39.98 9.57
CA PHE A 9 6.04 -39.15 8.93
C PHE A 9 5.81 -39.00 7.41
N PHE A 10 5.21 -39.99 6.77
CA PHE A 10 4.85 -39.94 5.34
C PHE A 10 3.57 -39.10 5.08
N LEU A 11 2.64 -39.01 6.04
CA LEU A 11 1.44 -38.19 5.90
C LEU A 11 1.69 -36.70 6.11
N SER A 12 2.75 -36.29 6.80
CA SER A 12 3.09 -34.89 7.01
C SER A 12 3.65 -34.17 5.77
N GLY A 13 4.02 -34.90 4.72
CA GLY A 13 4.55 -34.37 3.45
C GLY A 13 3.51 -33.86 2.45
N LEU A 14 2.20 -34.00 2.71
CA LEU A 14 1.15 -33.73 1.71
C LEU A 14 0.36 -32.41 1.91
N LEU A 15 0.74 -31.60 2.89
CA LEU A 15 0.10 -30.29 3.09
C LEU A 15 0.79 -29.17 2.29
N HIS A 16 0.99 -29.37 1.00
CA HIS A 16 1.31 -28.27 0.10
C HIS A 16 0.02 -27.51 -0.18
N SER A 17 -0.07 -26.28 0.31
CA SER A 17 -1.11 -25.35 -0.16
C SER A 17 -0.96 -25.25 -1.67
N GLN A 18 -1.98 -25.70 -2.41
CA GLN A 18 -2.02 -25.51 -3.85
C GLN A 18 -2.15 -24.02 -4.15
N VAL A 19 -1.38 -23.51 -5.08
CA VAL A 19 -1.42 -22.14 -5.56
C VAL A 19 -1.90 -22.10 -6.99
N ILE A 20 -2.56 -21.04 -7.38
CA ILE A 20 -2.88 -20.73 -8.77
C ILE A 20 -2.17 -19.44 -9.16
N ASP A 21 -1.58 -19.48 -10.36
CA ASP A 21 -0.87 -18.37 -10.98
C ASP A 21 -1.63 -17.96 -12.25
N PHE A 22 -1.86 -16.67 -12.45
CA PHE A 22 -2.49 -16.15 -13.67
C PHE A 22 -2.10 -14.68 -13.91
N THR A 23 -2.37 -14.21 -15.12
CA THR A 23 -2.11 -12.81 -15.51
C THR A 23 -3.43 -12.08 -15.73
N ILE A 24 -3.54 -10.85 -15.23
CA ILE A 24 -4.71 -10.00 -15.42
C ILE A 24 -4.42 -8.99 -16.52
N LEU A 25 -5.28 -8.99 -17.53
CA LEU A 25 -5.15 -8.20 -18.74
C LEU A 25 -6.39 -7.32 -18.97
N ASP A 26 -6.18 -6.16 -19.56
CA ASP A 26 -7.24 -5.31 -20.07
C ASP A 26 -7.92 -5.97 -21.28
N ALA A 27 -9.22 -6.16 -21.22
CA ALA A 27 -9.98 -6.84 -22.27
C ALA A 27 -10.00 -6.11 -23.62
N THR A 28 -9.73 -4.80 -23.63
CA THR A 28 -9.74 -3.97 -24.86
C THR A 28 -8.36 -3.88 -25.48
N THR A 29 -7.32 -3.69 -24.66
CA THR A 29 -5.96 -3.41 -25.13
C THR A 29 -5.03 -4.62 -25.07
N GLY A 30 -5.38 -5.67 -24.31
CA GLY A 30 -4.54 -6.81 -24.02
C GLY A 30 -3.34 -6.50 -23.12
N LYS A 31 -3.22 -5.27 -22.62
CA LYS A 31 -2.11 -4.88 -21.74
C LYS A 31 -2.31 -5.41 -20.33
N PRO A 32 -1.21 -5.74 -19.61
CA PRO A 32 -1.30 -6.12 -18.21
C PRO A 32 -1.84 -4.98 -17.33
N ILE A 33 -2.63 -5.35 -16.31
CA ILE A 33 -3.18 -4.42 -15.32
C ILE A 33 -2.48 -4.70 -14.01
N ASN A 34 -1.74 -3.72 -13.50
CA ASN A 34 -1.11 -3.77 -12.18
C ASN A 34 -2.06 -3.33 -11.07
N ASN A 35 -1.70 -3.65 -9.82
CA ASN A 35 -2.43 -3.24 -8.61
C ASN A 35 -3.92 -3.64 -8.61
N VAL A 36 -4.27 -4.73 -9.26
CA VAL A 36 -5.61 -5.32 -9.18
C VAL A 36 -5.76 -6.04 -7.86
N ASP A 37 -6.75 -5.67 -7.07
CA ASP A 37 -7.11 -6.38 -5.83
C ASP A 37 -7.73 -7.74 -6.18
N VAL A 38 -7.17 -8.82 -5.62
CA VAL A 38 -7.62 -10.19 -5.82
C VAL A 38 -7.80 -10.84 -4.46
N TYR A 39 -9.04 -11.09 -4.04
CA TYR A 39 -9.33 -11.61 -2.70
C TYR A 39 -10.53 -12.53 -2.66
N TYR A 40 -10.49 -13.51 -1.76
CA TYR A 40 -11.59 -14.43 -1.51
C TYR A 40 -12.74 -13.76 -0.76
N THR A 41 -13.98 -14.14 -1.14
CA THR A 41 -15.19 -13.51 -0.60
C THR A 41 -15.37 -13.77 0.90
N HIS A 42 -15.08 -14.98 1.39
CA HIS A 42 -15.32 -15.37 2.77
C HIS A 42 -14.09 -15.21 3.66
N SER A 43 -12.94 -15.71 3.23
CA SER A 43 -11.72 -15.63 4.05
C SER A 43 -11.07 -14.26 4.02
N LEU A 44 -11.37 -13.44 3.01
CA LEU A 44 -10.76 -12.14 2.73
C LEU A 44 -9.24 -12.22 2.52
N LYS A 45 -8.67 -13.41 2.41
CA LYS A 45 -7.28 -13.58 2.00
C LYS A 45 -7.13 -13.14 0.56
N GLY A 46 -6.06 -12.44 0.27
CA GLY A 46 -5.89 -11.85 -1.03
C GLY A 46 -4.46 -11.58 -1.41
N THR A 47 -4.32 -11.06 -2.62
CA THR A 47 -3.08 -10.61 -3.22
C THR A 47 -3.41 -9.48 -4.20
N ILE A 48 -2.38 -8.95 -4.86
CA ILE A 48 -2.52 -7.97 -5.94
C ILE A 48 -1.70 -8.42 -7.14
N SER A 49 -2.08 -7.92 -8.32
CA SER A 49 -1.24 -8.09 -9.51
C SER A 49 0.00 -7.19 -9.46
N ASN A 50 1.14 -7.72 -9.93
CA ASN A 50 2.37 -6.96 -10.12
C ASN A 50 2.31 -6.07 -11.37
N ASP A 51 3.41 -5.36 -11.70
CA ASP A 51 3.49 -4.47 -12.87
C ASP A 51 3.31 -5.20 -14.23
N GLU A 52 3.47 -6.53 -14.26
CA GLU A 52 3.22 -7.37 -15.43
C GLU A 52 1.83 -8.04 -15.37
N GLY A 53 0.96 -7.60 -14.46
CA GLY A 53 -0.39 -8.16 -14.27
C GLY A 53 -0.41 -9.54 -13.62
N ARG A 54 0.73 -10.10 -13.19
CA ARG A 54 0.82 -11.46 -12.63
C ARG A 54 0.27 -11.53 -11.22
N VAL A 55 -0.45 -12.61 -10.95
CA VAL A 55 -1.08 -12.91 -9.65
C VAL A 55 -0.68 -14.32 -9.22
N ARG A 56 -0.39 -14.49 -7.92
CA ARG A 56 -0.26 -15.80 -7.26
C ARG A 56 -1.08 -15.81 -5.98
N ILE A 57 -1.96 -16.80 -5.83
CA ILE A 57 -2.81 -16.95 -4.65
C ILE A 57 -3.02 -18.44 -4.31
N SER A 58 -3.11 -18.74 -3.01
CA SER A 58 -3.45 -20.09 -2.52
C SER A 58 -4.89 -20.44 -2.85
N ILE A 59 -5.15 -21.67 -3.29
CA ILE A 59 -6.50 -22.15 -3.63
C ILE A 59 -7.29 -22.42 -2.34
N GLU A 60 -8.48 -21.81 -2.19
CA GLU A 60 -9.34 -21.94 -1.00
C GLU A 60 -10.72 -22.54 -1.28
N ASN A 61 -11.03 -23.00 -2.48
CA ASN A 61 -12.37 -23.50 -2.83
C ASN A 61 -13.48 -22.50 -2.51
N ASP A 62 -13.28 -21.25 -2.94
CA ASP A 62 -14.13 -20.08 -2.67
C ASP A 62 -14.20 -19.16 -3.90
N SER A 63 -15.10 -18.20 -3.87
CA SER A 63 -15.21 -17.17 -4.89
C SER A 63 -14.14 -16.10 -4.72
N LEU A 64 -13.39 -15.88 -5.77
CA LEU A 64 -12.35 -14.87 -5.88
C LEU A 64 -12.94 -13.60 -6.50
N ASN A 65 -12.87 -12.49 -5.79
CA ASN A 65 -13.20 -11.17 -6.31
C ASN A 65 -11.94 -10.55 -6.91
N ILE A 66 -12.06 -10.06 -8.12
CA ILE A 66 -11.00 -9.38 -8.86
C ILE A 66 -11.52 -7.97 -9.16
N SER A 67 -10.92 -6.97 -8.53
CA SER A 67 -11.40 -5.60 -8.55
C SER A 67 -10.26 -4.62 -8.82
N HIS A 68 -10.50 -3.70 -9.74
CA HIS A 68 -9.62 -2.57 -10.00
C HIS A 68 -10.47 -1.37 -10.41
N ILE A 69 -10.13 -0.18 -9.91
CA ILE A 69 -10.87 1.03 -10.26
C ILE A 69 -10.65 1.35 -11.74
N GLY A 70 -11.76 1.60 -12.44
CA GLY A 70 -11.78 1.79 -13.89
C GLY A 70 -12.10 0.50 -14.67
N TYR A 71 -12.33 -0.61 -13.96
CA TYR A 71 -12.71 -1.88 -14.55
C TYR A 71 -13.93 -2.46 -13.85
N GLN A 72 -14.71 -3.25 -14.56
CA GLN A 72 -15.82 -4.01 -13.99
C GLN A 72 -15.26 -5.09 -13.06
N THR A 73 -15.74 -5.12 -11.81
CA THR A 73 -15.38 -6.17 -10.85
C THR A 73 -15.79 -7.52 -11.39
N LYS A 74 -14.88 -8.48 -11.38
CA LYS A 74 -15.10 -9.85 -11.82
C LYS A 74 -15.10 -10.79 -10.61
N LYS A 75 -16.04 -11.72 -10.58
CA LYS A 75 -16.10 -12.77 -9.55
C LYS A 75 -16.00 -14.12 -10.22
N ILE A 76 -15.08 -14.97 -9.77
CA ILE A 76 -14.87 -16.32 -10.28
C ILE A 76 -14.75 -17.30 -9.12
N PHE A 77 -15.26 -18.50 -9.29
CA PHE A 77 -15.06 -19.57 -8.31
C PHE A 77 -13.77 -20.31 -8.60
N ILE A 78 -12.95 -20.52 -7.56
CA ILE A 78 -11.65 -21.20 -7.64
C ILE A 78 -11.68 -22.45 -6.77
N ASP A 79 -11.34 -23.57 -7.37
CA ASP A 79 -11.12 -24.85 -6.71
C ASP A 79 -9.82 -25.52 -7.18
N LYS A 80 -9.56 -26.74 -6.70
CA LYS A 80 -8.34 -27.49 -7.03
C LYS A 80 -8.24 -27.91 -8.51
N SER A 81 -9.35 -27.87 -9.25
CA SER A 81 -9.38 -28.21 -10.69
C SER A 81 -9.23 -26.99 -11.58
N SER A 82 -9.30 -25.78 -11.01
CA SER A 82 -9.27 -24.53 -11.74
C SER A 82 -7.92 -24.32 -12.43
N LYS A 83 -7.96 -23.99 -13.72
CA LYS A 83 -6.80 -23.62 -14.54
C LYS A 83 -7.12 -22.30 -15.23
N ILE A 84 -6.34 -21.26 -14.93
CA ILE A 84 -6.50 -19.93 -15.49
C ILE A 84 -5.10 -19.44 -15.84
N ASP A 85 -4.85 -19.16 -17.11
CA ASP A 85 -3.59 -18.56 -17.56
C ASP A 85 -3.72 -17.03 -17.63
N ASN A 86 -4.82 -16.57 -18.24
CA ASN A 86 -5.11 -15.16 -18.40
C ASN A 86 -6.55 -14.85 -17.97
N LEU A 87 -6.70 -13.73 -17.28
CA LEU A 87 -8.00 -13.21 -16.84
C LEU A 87 -8.16 -11.81 -17.40
N TYR A 88 -9.26 -11.58 -18.11
CA TYR A 88 -9.54 -10.28 -18.72
C TYR A 88 -10.52 -9.48 -17.89
N LEU A 89 -10.19 -8.23 -17.61
CA LEU A 89 -11.09 -7.24 -17.02
C LEU A 89 -11.57 -6.27 -18.10
N SER A 90 -12.87 -6.08 -18.17
CA SER A 90 -13.47 -5.09 -19.08
C SER A 90 -13.37 -3.69 -18.46
N PRO A 91 -12.85 -2.70 -19.21
CA PRO A 91 -12.89 -1.33 -18.75
C PRO A 91 -14.32 -0.92 -18.42
N GLN A 92 -14.50 -0.24 -17.31
CA GLN A 92 -15.79 0.32 -16.95
C GLN A 92 -16.04 1.54 -17.84
N LYS A 93 -17.12 1.50 -18.61
CA LYS A 93 -17.56 2.69 -19.36
C LYS A 93 -18.12 3.67 -18.32
N ILE A 94 -17.31 4.64 -17.93
CA ILE A 94 -17.79 5.77 -17.14
C ILE A 94 -18.65 6.60 -18.08
N GLN A 95 -19.97 6.57 -17.89
CA GLN A 95 -20.85 7.48 -18.56
C GLN A 95 -20.58 8.86 -17.97
N LEU A 96 -19.89 9.71 -18.73
CA LEU A 96 -19.57 11.07 -18.33
C LEU A 96 -20.85 11.90 -18.44
N ASP A 97 -21.66 11.91 -17.40
CA ASP A 97 -22.59 12.99 -17.23
C ASP A 97 -21.76 14.23 -16.91
N GLU A 98 -21.83 15.24 -17.77
CA GLU A 98 -21.21 16.54 -17.56
C GLU A 98 -21.87 17.20 -16.34
N VAL A 99 -21.38 16.87 -15.15
CA VAL A 99 -21.92 17.44 -13.90
C VAL A 99 -21.36 18.85 -13.78
N ILE A 100 -22.23 19.82 -14.02
CA ILE A 100 -21.97 21.23 -13.71
C ILE A 100 -21.66 21.34 -12.21
N PHE A 101 -20.43 21.76 -11.90
CA PHE A 101 -19.83 21.77 -10.54
C PHE A 101 -20.42 22.81 -9.56
N TYR A 102 -21.63 23.35 -9.80
CA TYR A 102 -22.21 24.32 -8.87
C TYR A 102 -22.54 23.65 -7.54
N GLY A 103 -21.68 23.92 -6.53
CA GLY A 103 -21.97 23.66 -5.13
C GLY A 103 -21.49 22.35 -4.53
N TYR A 104 -20.59 21.55 -5.16
CA TYR A 104 -20.02 20.41 -4.46
C TYR A 104 -18.95 20.87 -3.46
N ASP A 105 -19.24 20.69 -2.18
CA ASP A 105 -18.34 21.05 -1.07
C ASP A 105 -17.56 19.80 -0.61
N LEU A 106 -16.34 19.64 -1.16
CA LEU A 106 -15.45 18.55 -0.79
C LEU A 106 -15.02 18.64 0.68
N GLN A 107 -14.81 19.85 1.21
CA GLN A 107 -14.44 20.07 2.61
C GLN A 107 -15.52 19.58 3.56
N LYS A 108 -16.79 19.91 3.27
CA LYS A 108 -17.94 19.41 4.04
C LYS A 108 -18.03 17.88 3.99
N LYS A 109 -17.77 17.29 2.83
CA LYS A 109 -17.77 15.83 2.66
C LYS A 109 -16.68 15.15 3.49
N ILE A 110 -15.46 15.67 3.47
CA ILE A 110 -14.34 15.17 4.27
C ILE A 110 -14.63 15.30 5.77
N ASN A 111 -15.20 16.43 6.20
CA ASN A 111 -15.61 16.63 7.59
C ASN A 111 -16.66 15.60 8.02
N TYR A 112 -17.68 15.37 7.19
CA TYR A 112 -18.68 14.33 7.45
C TYR A 112 -18.05 12.93 7.65
N ILE A 113 -17.11 12.54 6.77
CA ILE A 113 -16.44 11.24 6.86
C ILE A 113 -15.57 11.15 8.11
N PHE A 114 -14.88 12.24 8.46
CA PHE A 114 -14.05 12.31 9.66
C PHE A 114 -14.89 12.15 10.94
N ASP A 115 -16.03 12.84 11.03
CA ASP A 115 -16.92 12.82 12.17
C ASP A 115 -17.64 11.47 12.31
N ASN A 116 -17.92 10.80 11.18
CA ASN A 116 -18.62 9.51 11.14
C ASN A 116 -17.66 8.31 10.96
N TYR A 117 -16.36 8.49 11.17
CA TYR A 117 -15.33 7.51 10.87
C TYR A 117 -15.63 6.11 11.42
N LYS A 118 -16.04 6.00 12.70
CA LYS A 118 -16.34 4.72 13.36
C LYS A 118 -17.58 4.01 12.80
N ASN A 119 -18.50 4.75 12.18
CA ASN A 119 -19.68 4.17 11.57
C ASN A 119 -19.39 3.64 10.17
N LEU A 120 -18.50 4.31 9.43
CA LEU A 120 -18.16 4.02 8.05
C LEU A 120 -17.05 2.95 7.92
N TYR A 121 -16.12 2.92 8.86
CA TYR A 121 -14.95 2.03 8.83
C TYR A 121 -14.94 1.09 10.03
N ASP A 122 -14.43 -0.13 9.82
CA ASP A 122 -14.24 -1.07 10.94
C ASP A 122 -12.99 -0.69 11.73
N THR A 123 -13.24 0.00 12.85
CA THR A 123 -12.20 0.48 13.79
C THR A 123 -11.98 -0.44 14.98
N ASN A 124 -12.61 -1.62 15.03
CA ASN A 124 -12.43 -2.56 16.14
C ASN A 124 -10.99 -3.08 16.19
N PRO A 125 -10.41 -3.27 17.39
CA PRO A 125 -9.07 -3.81 17.52
C PRO A 125 -8.94 -5.18 16.87
N LYS A 126 -7.99 -5.35 15.99
CA LYS A 126 -7.65 -6.61 15.32
C LYS A 126 -6.21 -6.57 14.82
N THR A 127 -5.69 -7.68 14.38
CA THR A 127 -4.43 -7.77 13.67
C THR A 127 -4.71 -8.02 12.19
N LEU A 128 -4.24 -7.15 11.32
CA LEU A 128 -4.22 -7.37 9.88
C LEU A 128 -2.93 -8.10 9.52
N GLU A 129 -3.07 -9.19 8.81
CA GLU A 129 -1.95 -9.91 8.21
C GLU A 129 -1.66 -9.24 6.88
N CYS A 130 -0.42 -8.81 6.67
CA CYS A 130 -0.05 -7.99 5.52
C CYS A 130 1.22 -8.52 4.85
N THR A 131 1.26 -8.39 3.54
CA THR A 131 2.50 -8.41 2.76
C THR A 131 3.00 -6.99 2.61
N TYR A 132 4.26 -6.76 2.96
CA TYR A 132 4.95 -5.51 2.67
C TYR A 132 6.07 -5.75 1.68
N ARG A 133 6.16 -4.90 0.67
CA ARG A 133 7.22 -4.92 -0.33
C ARG A 133 7.82 -3.53 -0.47
N GLU A 134 9.15 -3.47 -0.63
CA GLU A 134 9.88 -2.25 -0.89
C GLU A 134 10.86 -2.43 -2.05
N LYS A 135 10.88 -1.45 -2.94
CA LYS A 135 11.84 -1.29 -4.03
C LYS A 135 12.50 0.08 -3.88
N PHE A 136 13.81 0.10 -3.82
CA PHE A 136 14.61 1.31 -3.69
C PHE A 136 15.59 1.43 -4.86
N ILE A 137 15.51 2.55 -5.57
CA ILE A 137 16.31 2.86 -6.75
C ILE A 137 17.10 4.13 -6.47
N ARG A 138 18.37 4.12 -6.82
CA ARG A 138 19.28 5.26 -6.72
C ARG A 138 19.99 5.47 -8.05
N ASN A 139 19.84 6.68 -8.63
CA ASN A 139 20.43 7.02 -9.92
C ASN A 139 20.12 5.95 -10.99
N ASP A 140 18.82 5.59 -11.10
CA ASP A 140 18.27 4.56 -11.99
C ASP A 140 18.82 3.12 -11.77
N THR A 141 19.55 2.89 -10.67
CA THR A 141 20.04 1.56 -10.31
C THR A 141 19.24 0.98 -9.15
N LEU A 142 18.71 -0.23 -9.31
CA LEU A 142 18.03 -0.96 -8.23
C LEU A 142 19.05 -1.34 -7.14
N MET A 143 18.84 -0.83 -5.93
CA MET A 143 19.76 -1.02 -4.80
C MET A 143 19.18 -1.92 -3.72
N ARG A 144 17.85 -1.93 -3.59
CA ARG A 144 17.17 -2.70 -2.55
C ARG A 144 15.83 -3.21 -3.05
N LEU A 145 15.57 -4.48 -2.83
CA LEU A 145 14.31 -5.12 -3.12
C LEU A 145 14.04 -6.21 -2.08
N TYR A 146 12.93 -6.11 -1.38
CA TYR A 146 12.52 -7.17 -0.46
C TYR A 146 11.00 -7.23 -0.30
N GLN A 147 10.54 -8.40 0.14
CA GLN A 147 9.16 -8.65 0.52
C GLN A 147 9.11 -9.43 1.81
N VAL A 148 8.24 -8.99 2.70
CA VAL A 148 8.06 -9.60 4.02
C VAL A 148 6.57 -9.78 4.33
N GLN A 149 6.27 -10.82 5.08
CA GLN A 149 4.98 -11.00 5.73
C GLN A 149 5.04 -10.39 7.12
N LEU A 150 4.08 -9.55 7.44
CA LEU A 150 3.99 -8.89 8.74
C LEU A 150 2.57 -8.86 9.29
N ASP A 151 2.48 -8.76 10.60
CA ASP A 151 1.23 -8.46 11.30
C ASP A 151 1.21 -6.97 11.66
N TRP A 152 0.08 -6.31 11.40
CA TRP A 152 -0.19 -4.94 11.81
C TRP A 152 -1.41 -4.90 12.73
N TRP A 153 -1.20 -4.48 13.97
CA TRP A 153 -2.26 -4.27 14.94
C TRP A 153 -2.42 -2.79 15.26
N SER A 154 -3.67 -2.33 15.33
CA SER A 154 -4.02 -1.01 15.84
C SER A 154 -5.24 -1.09 16.74
N LYS A 155 -5.29 -0.21 17.74
CA LYS A 155 -6.41 -0.13 18.69
C LYS A 155 -7.69 0.38 18.04
N ILE A 156 -7.57 1.33 17.11
CA ILE A 156 -8.73 2.05 16.54
C ILE A 156 -8.64 2.27 15.03
N TYR A 157 -7.60 1.77 14.35
CA TYR A 157 -7.34 2.01 12.92
C TYR A 157 -7.48 3.48 12.51
N GLY A 158 -7.09 4.38 13.41
CA GLY A 158 -7.00 5.83 13.20
C GLY A 158 -5.78 6.36 13.95
N LEU A 159 -4.95 7.16 13.26
CA LEU A 159 -3.75 7.75 13.82
C LEU A 159 -4.11 8.85 14.82
N ASN A 160 -3.61 8.75 16.04
CA ASN A 160 -3.66 9.84 17.02
C ASN A 160 -2.33 10.62 16.96
N PHE A 161 -2.36 11.78 16.34
CA PHE A 161 -1.17 12.63 16.14
C PHE A 161 -0.58 13.21 17.44
N LYS A 162 -1.31 13.10 18.57
CA LYS A 162 -0.80 13.51 19.89
C LYS A 162 0.02 12.41 20.58
N LYS A 163 0.11 11.23 19.98
CA LYS A 163 0.80 10.05 20.50
C LYS A 163 1.94 9.67 19.59
N SER A 164 2.94 8.96 20.15
CA SER A 164 3.99 8.33 19.35
C SER A 164 3.42 7.26 18.42
N LEU A 165 4.16 6.90 17.38
CA LEU A 165 3.71 5.88 16.43
C LEU A 165 3.52 4.52 17.13
N ASP A 166 4.41 4.13 18.06
CA ASP A 166 4.34 2.89 18.82
C ASP A 166 3.12 2.79 19.77
N GLU A 167 2.51 3.92 20.12
CA GLU A 167 1.24 3.96 20.86
C GLU A 167 0.03 3.77 19.95
N ASN A 168 0.18 4.03 18.65
CA ASN A 168 -0.89 3.91 17.66
C ASN A 168 -0.93 2.52 17.02
N ILE A 169 0.22 1.97 16.69
CA ILE A 169 0.33 0.71 15.96
C ILE A 169 1.42 -0.19 16.53
N HIS A 170 1.25 -1.51 16.35
CA HIS A 170 2.27 -2.51 16.64
C HIS A 170 2.49 -3.34 15.39
N ILE A 171 3.74 -3.53 15.01
CA ILE A 171 4.13 -4.36 13.88
C ILE A 171 4.97 -5.54 14.37
N GLN A 172 4.71 -6.71 13.81
CA GLN A 172 5.53 -7.91 13.99
C GLN A 172 5.91 -8.47 12.64
N LEU A 173 7.19 -8.71 12.39
CA LEU A 173 7.64 -9.48 11.24
C LEU A 173 7.37 -10.97 11.45
N LYS A 174 6.85 -11.64 10.42
CA LYS A 174 6.50 -13.07 10.42
C LYS A 174 7.48 -13.88 9.57
N ASN A 175 7.71 -13.43 8.37
CA ASN A 175 8.57 -14.09 7.40
C ASN A 175 9.16 -13.09 6.42
N THR A 176 10.32 -13.41 5.87
CA THR A 176 10.90 -12.75 4.71
C THR A 176 10.74 -13.69 3.52
N ASP A 177 10.01 -13.24 2.51
CA ASP A 177 9.81 -14.04 1.30
C ASP A 177 11.05 -14.02 0.44
N TYR A 178 11.59 -12.83 0.17
CA TYR A 178 12.90 -12.61 -0.44
C TYR A 178 13.48 -11.27 0.00
N SER A 179 14.77 -11.12 -0.10
CA SER A 179 15.46 -9.86 0.17
C SER A 179 16.79 -9.77 -0.58
N LYS A 180 17.07 -8.61 -1.14
CA LYS A 180 18.36 -8.19 -1.64
C LYS A 180 18.58 -6.73 -1.25
N VAL A 181 19.56 -6.48 -0.41
CA VAL A 181 19.92 -5.15 0.08
C VAL A 181 21.40 -4.94 -0.20
N SER A 182 21.74 -4.32 -1.33
CA SER A 182 23.12 -4.08 -1.74
C SER A 182 23.72 -2.82 -1.12
N ASP A 183 22.88 -1.91 -0.64
CA ASP A 183 23.27 -0.64 -0.01
C ASP A 183 23.22 -0.67 1.53
N TYR A 184 23.24 -1.85 2.15
CA TYR A 184 23.01 -2.04 3.59
C TYR A 184 23.88 -1.15 4.51
N LYS A 185 25.13 -0.87 4.10
CA LYS A 185 26.06 -0.04 4.86
C LYS A 185 26.23 1.37 4.30
N ASP A 186 25.40 1.77 3.34
CA ASP A 186 25.52 3.09 2.72
C ASP A 186 25.00 4.20 3.66
N ILE A 187 25.54 5.39 3.51
CA ILE A 187 25.11 6.60 4.19
C ILE A 187 23.62 6.87 4.01
N ILE A 188 23.06 6.55 2.84
CA ILE A 188 21.64 6.76 2.51
C ILE A 188 20.72 6.06 3.49
N ASN A 189 21.07 4.85 3.94
CA ASN A 189 20.26 4.09 4.90
C ASN A 189 20.21 4.73 6.29
N SER A 190 21.08 5.67 6.56
CA SER A 190 21.09 6.43 7.81
C SER A 190 20.40 7.79 7.73
N THR A 191 19.84 8.17 6.55
CA THR A 191 19.15 9.45 6.39
C THR A 191 17.68 9.33 6.76
N LYS A 192 17.20 10.27 7.60
CA LYS A 192 15.76 10.41 7.87
C LYS A 192 15.09 11.22 6.76
N GLY A 193 13.83 10.94 6.49
CA GLY A 193 13.02 11.79 5.60
C GLY A 193 13.03 11.45 4.11
N ALA A 194 13.86 10.51 3.67
CA ALA A 194 13.81 9.98 2.31
C ALA A 194 12.85 8.78 2.19
N HIS A 195 11.86 8.65 3.08
CA HIS A 195 10.98 7.47 3.22
C HIS A 195 11.74 6.15 3.37
N LEU A 196 12.92 6.23 3.98
CA LEU A 196 13.81 5.08 4.21
C LEU A 196 13.60 4.42 5.57
N THR A 197 12.81 5.07 6.45
CA THR A 197 12.50 4.58 7.79
C THR A 197 11.00 4.30 7.94
N SER A 198 10.66 3.34 8.78
CA SER A 198 9.27 2.90 9.01
C SER A 198 8.38 4.00 9.56
N ASP A 199 8.92 4.94 10.33
CA ASP A 199 8.21 6.09 10.88
C ASP A 199 7.70 7.06 9.79
N ALA A 200 8.31 7.06 8.61
CA ALA A 200 7.87 7.86 7.48
C ALA A 200 6.70 7.23 6.70
N VAL A 201 6.54 5.91 6.75
CA VAL A 201 5.59 5.14 5.93
C VAL A 201 4.32 4.79 6.69
N PHE A 202 4.44 4.31 7.91
CA PHE A 202 3.30 3.79 8.68
C PHE A 202 2.16 4.79 8.95
N PRO A 203 2.39 6.12 9.12
CA PRO A 203 1.30 7.07 9.23
C PRO A 203 0.33 7.02 8.04
N TYR A 204 0.81 6.71 6.84
CA TYR A 204 -0.01 6.65 5.62
C TYR A 204 -0.89 5.40 5.52
N LEU A 205 -0.77 4.43 6.43
CA LEU A 205 -1.71 3.32 6.58
C LEU A 205 -3.08 3.76 7.13
N PHE A 206 -3.17 4.99 7.65
CA PHE A 206 -4.38 5.50 8.29
C PHE A 206 -5.08 6.53 7.40
N LEU A 207 -6.34 6.29 7.10
CA LEU A 207 -7.17 7.19 6.28
C LEU A 207 -7.18 8.63 6.83
N ASN A 208 -7.27 8.78 8.14
CA ASN A 208 -7.35 10.10 8.74
C ASN A 208 -6.06 10.94 8.57
N THR A 209 -4.93 10.34 8.21
CA THR A 209 -3.73 11.10 7.79
C THR A 209 -4.04 11.93 6.55
N TYR A 210 -4.64 11.33 5.54
CA TYR A 210 -5.02 12.02 4.31
C TYR A 210 -6.13 13.04 4.55
N LEU A 211 -7.15 12.66 5.32
CA LEU A 211 -8.28 13.55 5.61
C LEU A 211 -7.82 14.84 6.33
N ILE A 212 -6.89 14.72 7.28
CA ILE A 212 -6.34 15.88 7.99
C ILE A 212 -5.52 16.76 7.02
N LEU A 213 -4.64 16.16 6.22
CA LEU A 213 -3.82 16.90 5.26
C LEU A 213 -4.67 17.68 4.26
N ILE A 214 -5.76 17.08 3.75
CA ILE A 214 -6.68 17.74 2.83
C ILE A 214 -7.47 18.85 3.57
N ARG A 215 -7.95 18.60 4.79
CA ARG A 215 -8.66 19.61 5.60
C ARG A 215 -7.81 20.85 5.88
N GLU A 216 -6.50 20.67 6.08
CA GLU A 216 -5.58 21.78 6.31
C GLU A 216 -5.36 22.68 5.08
N CYS A 217 -5.80 22.26 3.89
CA CYS A 217 -5.81 23.10 2.69
C CYS A 217 -6.93 24.16 2.73
N LYS A 218 -7.92 24.03 3.61
CA LYS A 218 -9.04 24.99 3.80
C LYS A 218 -9.69 25.39 2.47
N ASP A 219 -9.76 26.67 2.16
CA ASP A 219 -10.37 27.23 0.97
C ASP A 219 -9.53 27.07 -0.31
N ASN A 220 -8.32 26.51 -0.20
CA ASN A 220 -7.41 26.29 -1.33
C ASN A 220 -7.59 24.90 -1.93
N ILE A 221 -8.84 24.44 -2.08
CA ILE A 221 -9.19 23.19 -2.76
C ILE A 221 -9.94 23.53 -4.04
N HIS A 222 -9.41 23.10 -5.18
CA HIS A 222 -10.01 23.28 -6.48
C HIS A 222 -10.42 21.93 -7.08
N ILE A 223 -11.73 21.74 -7.29
CA ILE A 223 -12.26 20.54 -7.91
C ILE A 223 -12.07 20.66 -9.43
N ILE A 224 -11.33 19.71 -10.03
CA ILE A 224 -11.07 19.65 -11.47
C ILE A 224 -12.21 18.93 -12.17
N LYS A 225 -12.67 17.78 -11.59
CA LYS A 225 -13.64 16.92 -12.22
C LYS A 225 -14.40 16.08 -11.19
N ILE A 226 -15.68 15.85 -11.44
CA ILE A 226 -16.49 14.83 -10.75
C ILE A 226 -17.01 13.84 -11.78
N GLU A 227 -16.75 12.57 -11.54
CA GLU A 227 -17.19 11.44 -12.35
C GLU A 227 -18.08 10.56 -11.49
N LYS A 228 -19.33 10.38 -11.91
CA LYS A 228 -20.29 9.52 -11.21
C LYS A 228 -20.47 8.21 -11.95
N ASP A 229 -20.48 7.13 -11.20
CA ASP A 229 -20.83 5.80 -11.62
C ASP A 229 -21.94 5.27 -10.70
N ASN A 230 -22.50 4.08 -10.99
CA ASN A 230 -23.50 3.44 -10.15
C ASN A 230 -22.94 3.16 -8.73
N ASP A 231 -21.68 2.71 -8.65
CA ASP A 231 -21.08 2.22 -7.41
C ASP A 231 -20.30 3.31 -6.65
N PHE A 232 -19.75 4.30 -7.35
CA PHE A 232 -18.93 5.33 -6.70
C PHE A 232 -19.00 6.68 -7.40
N THR A 233 -18.64 7.72 -6.65
CA THR A 233 -18.36 9.06 -7.17
C THR A 233 -16.88 9.34 -7.04
N LYS A 234 -16.18 9.60 -8.16
CA LYS A 234 -14.79 10.02 -8.19
C LYS A 234 -14.72 11.54 -8.26
N ILE A 235 -13.92 12.15 -7.38
CA ILE A 235 -13.66 13.57 -7.33
C ILE A 235 -12.17 13.77 -7.55
N THR A 236 -11.80 14.43 -8.64
CA THR A 236 -10.41 14.83 -8.91
C THR A 236 -10.24 16.29 -8.54
N PHE A 237 -9.18 16.62 -7.82
CA PHE A 237 -8.96 17.95 -7.28
C PHE A 237 -7.48 18.29 -7.14
N ASP A 238 -7.20 19.60 -7.15
CA ASP A 238 -5.95 20.20 -6.70
C ASP A 238 -6.17 20.83 -5.34
N ALA A 239 -5.12 20.91 -4.51
CA ALA A 239 -5.21 21.60 -3.24
C ALA A 239 -3.83 22.12 -2.80
N GLU A 240 -3.82 23.24 -2.07
CA GLU A 240 -2.61 23.83 -1.50
C GLU A 240 -2.76 24.03 0.00
N ARG A 241 -1.73 23.61 0.75
CA ARG A 241 -1.59 23.99 2.14
C ARG A 241 -0.55 25.09 2.26
N ARG A 242 -0.92 26.18 2.86
CA ARG A 242 -0.05 27.34 3.10
C ARG A 242 0.08 27.61 4.59
N SER A 243 1.22 28.18 5.00
CA SER A 243 1.41 28.70 6.35
C SER A 243 0.71 30.06 6.49
N ASP A 244 0.64 30.56 7.72
CA ASP A 244 0.00 31.86 8.01
C ASP A 244 0.69 33.03 7.31
N ASP A 245 2.00 32.92 7.01
CA ASP A 245 2.77 33.85 6.20
C ASP A 245 2.70 33.58 4.69
N ASN A 246 1.69 32.81 4.27
CA ASN A 246 1.38 32.44 2.87
C ASN A 246 2.44 31.61 2.15
N LYS A 247 3.39 30.99 2.86
CA LYS A 247 4.38 30.10 2.28
C LYS A 247 3.74 28.74 1.92
N LEU A 248 4.01 28.25 0.72
CA LEU A 248 3.53 26.93 0.28
C LEU A 248 4.20 25.82 1.10
N LEU A 249 3.41 25.01 1.78
CA LEU A 249 3.85 23.87 2.59
C LEU A 249 3.61 22.52 1.90
N MET A 250 2.52 22.44 1.10
CA MET A 250 2.14 21.23 0.37
C MET A 250 1.32 21.64 -0.85
N LYS A 251 1.54 20.95 -1.98
CA LYS A 251 0.74 21.12 -3.18
C LYS A 251 0.28 19.75 -3.68
N LEU A 252 -1.01 19.52 -3.66
CA LEU A 252 -1.65 18.35 -4.24
C LEU A 252 -2.07 18.67 -5.67
N SER A 253 -1.74 17.79 -6.62
CA SER A 253 -2.11 17.93 -8.02
C SER A 253 -2.74 16.64 -8.54
N ASN A 254 -3.88 16.78 -9.22
CA ASN A 254 -4.62 15.63 -9.77
C ASN A 254 -4.87 14.52 -8.73
N SER A 255 -5.07 14.90 -7.46
CA SER A 255 -5.45 13.96 -6.41
C SER A 255 -6.90 13.52 -6.59
N SER A 256 -7.25 12.33 -6.17
CA SER A 256 -8.60 11.81 -6.36
C SER A 256 -9.14 11.11 -5.12
N ILE A 257 -10.43 11.29 -4.85
CA ILE A 257 -11.18 10.56 -3.84
C ILE A 257 -12.31 9.81 -4.51
N TYR A 258 -12.46 8.54 -4.13
CA TYR A 258 -13.55 7.68 -4.62
C TYR A 258 -14.49 7.39 -3.46
N ILE A 259 -15.73 7.87 -3.57
CA ILE A 259 -16.76 7.75 -2.55
C ILE A 259 -17.75 6.70 -2.98
N ASP A 260 -17.97 5.70 -2.14
CA ASP A 260 -19.00 4.69 -2.32
C ASP A 260 -20.38 5.35 -2.24
N ASN A 261 -21.21 5.16 -3.27
CA ASN A 261 -22.52 5.82 -3.37
C ASN A 261 -23.55 5.26 -2.38
N THR A 262 -23.34 4.04 -1.88
CA THR A 262 -24.24 3.38 -0.93
C THR A 262 -23.94 3.81 0.51
N THR A 263 -22.70 3.74 0.90
CA THR A 263 -22.26 4.00 2.29
C THR A 263 -21.82 5.43 2.53
N ASN A 264 -21.58 6.21 1.47
CA ASN A 264 -20.96 7.53 1.54
C ASN A 264 -19.55 7.55 2.13
N ALA A 265 -18.89 6.41 2.21
CA ALA A 265 -17.52 6.25 2.70
C ALA A 265 -16.49 6.37 1.57
N ILE A 266 -15.27 6.75 1.89
CA ILE A 266 -14.16 6.75 0.92
C ILE A 266 -13.66 5.32 0.76
N LYS A 267 -13.72 4.80 -0.46
CA LYS A 267 -13.15 3.50 -0.86
C LYS A 267 -11.68 3.59 -1.27
N ARG A 268 -11.26 4.73 -1.82
CA ARG A 268 -9.90 4.96 -2.30
C ARG A 268 -9.55 6.43 -2.24
N ILE A 269 -8.30 6.72 -1.92
CA ILE A 269 -7.68 8.04 -2.13
C ILE A 269 -6.42 7.83 -2.96
N VAL A 270 -6.28 8.61 -4.02
CA VAL A 270 -5.01 8.84 -4.72
C VAL A 270 -4.52 10.22 -4.33
N PHE A 271 -3.48 10.28 -3.54
CA PHE A 271 -2.92 11.49 -2.95
C PHE A 271 -1.58 11.78 -3.62
N ASN A 272 -1.53 12.82 -4.46
CA ASN A 272 -0.35 13.21 -5.21
C ASN A 272 0.18 14.55 -4.71
N ASN A 273 1.34 14.53 -4.07
CA ASN A 273 2.04 15.74 -3.60
C ASN A 273 3.26 15.98 -4.48
N GLU A 274 3.28 17.10 -5.20
CA GLU A 274 4.33 17.42 -6.18
C GLU A 274 5.58 18.00 -5.57
N THR A 275 5.49 18.63 -4.40
CA THR A 275 6.64 19.38 -3.89
C THR A 275 6.65 19.41 -2.38
N THR A 276 7.83 19.21 -1.82
CA THR A 276 8.13 19.55 -0.43
C THR A 276 9.27 20.55 -0.38
N SER A 277 9.33 21.35 0.68
CA SER A 277 10.49 22.19 0.96
C SER A 277 11.74 21.29 1.19
N GLU A 278 12.90 21.78 0.76
CA GLU A 278 14.17 21.15 1.08
C GLU A 278 14.34 21.05 2.62
N LYS A 279 14.69 19.87 3.08
CA LYS A 279 15.00 19.58 4.48
C LYS A 279 16.48 19.42 4.67
N LYS A 280 17.02 19.96 5.77
CA LYS A 280 18.42 19.79 6.18
C LYS A 280 18.46 18.94 7.44
N ASP A 281 19.31 17.94 7.48
CA ASP A 281 19.48 17.06 8.64
C ASP A 281 20.91 16.44 8.66
N LEU A 282 21.17 15.64 9.68
CA LEU A 282 22.38 14.85 9.82
C LEU A 282 22.06 13.37 9.69
N SER A 283 22.86 12.62 8.95
CA SER A 283 22.72 11.19 8.86
C SER A 283 22.81 10.56 10.27
N LYS A 284 21.92 9.61 10.57
CA LYS A 284 21.78 9.00 11.91
C LYS A 284 23.09 8.34 12.35
N GLN A 285 23.70 7.55 11.48
CA GLN A 285 24.88 6.73 11.76
C GLN A 285 26.19 7.51 11.64
N TYR A 286 26.39 8.24 10.52
CA TYR A 286 27.66 8.84 10.17
C TYR A 286 27.76 10.32 10.53
N LYS A 287 26.63 10.95 10.99
CA LYS A 287 26.55 12.39 11.32
C LYS A 287 26.97 13.32 10.19
N ILE A 288 26.80 12.87 8.95
CA ILE A 288 27.09 13.66 7.75
C ILE A 288 25.91 14.57 7.46
N PRO A 289 26.13 15.88 7.25
CA PRO A 289 25.06 16.78 6.85
C PRO A 289 24.56 16.45 5.45
N TYR A 290 23.25 16.47 5.27
CA TYR A 290 22.60 16.28 3.99
C TYR A 290 21.40 17.22 3.83
N THR A 291 21.01 17.48 2.59
CA THR A 291 19.73 18.07 2.26
C THR A 291 18.91 17.06 1.45
N TYR A 292 17.61 17.06 1.69
CA TYR A 292 16.69 16.20 0.99
C TYR A 292 15.41 16.95 0.58
N GLN A 293 15.00 16.74 -0.66
CA GLN A 293 13.76 17.30 -1.20
C GLN A 293 12.96 16.22 -1.92
N ASN A 294 11.72 15.98 -1.48
CA ASN A 294 10.78 15.20 -2.29
C ASN A 294 10.35 16.02 -3.50
N THR A 295 10.50 15.46 -4.69
CA THR A 295 10.02 16.02 -5.96
C THR A 295 8.71 15.39 -6.40
N LEU A 296 8.38 14.22 -5.87
CA LEU A 296 7.12 13.50 -6.04
C LEU A 296 6.86 12.66 -4.79
N PHE A 297 5.64 12.71 -4.30
CA PHE A 297 5.11 11.72 -3.37
C PHE A 297 3.69 11.38 -3.79
N SER A 298 3.44 10.12 -4.09
CA SER A 298 2.11 9.60 -4.41
C SER A 298 1.77 8.47 -3.46
N ALA A 299 0.57 8.50 -2.91
CA ALA A 299 0.02 7.42 -2.10
C ALA A 299 -1.37 7.04 -2.62
N ASP A 300 -1.60 5.76 -2.80
CA ASP A 300 -2.86 5.18 -3.23
C ASP A 300 -3.34 4.21 -2.16
N ILE A 301 -4.28 4.65 -1.33
CA ILE A 301 -4.85 3.83 -0.26
C ILE A 301 -6.24 3.34 -0.62
N ASN A 302 -6.48 2.04 -0.44
CA ASN A 302 -7.71 1.36 -0.80
C ASN A 302 -8.37 0.70 0.41
N PHE A 303 -9.70 0.65 0.38
CA PHE A 303 -10.55 0.01 1.38
C PHE A 303 -11.52 -0.93 0.68
N SER A 304 -11.71 -2.11 1.24
CA SER A 304 -12.69 -3.09 0.77
C SER A 304 -13.82 -3.29 1.77
N SER A 305 -14.96 -3.73 1.29
CA SER A 305 -16.12 -4.03 2.14
C SER A 305 -15.80 -5.17 3.10
N TYR A 306 -16.12 -4.97 4.36
CA TYR A 306 -16.05 -5.98 5.40
C TYR A 306 -17.29 -5.87 6.31
N LYS A 307 -18.16 -6.88 6.26
CA LYS A 307 -19.51 -6.78 6.83
C LYS A 307 -20.23 -5.55 6.24
N GLU A 308 -20.70 -4.63 7.06
CA GLU A 308 -21.39 -3.41 6.62
C GLU A 308 -20.49 -2.16 6.58
N LYS A 309 -19.17 -2.33 6.79
CA LYS A 309 -18.18 -1.25 6.88
C LYS A 309 -17.05 -1.44 5.89
N LEU A 310 -16.21 -0.45 5.77
CA LEU A 310 -14.96 -0.53 5.02
C LEU A 310 -13.79 -0.88 5.95
N LEU A 311 -12.85 -1.66 5.44
CA LEU A 311 -11.61 -2.03 6.11
C LEU A 311 -10.44 -1.80 5.15
N PHE A 312 -9.28 -1.40 5.68
CA PHE A 312 -8.05 -1.27 4.90
C PHE A 312 -7.79 -2.50 4.03
N SER A 313 -7.47 -2.28 2.77
CA SER A 313 -7.14 -3.32 1.79
C SER A 313 -5.68 -3.22 1.35
N SER A 314 -5.28 -2.09 0.79
CA SER A 314 -3.93 -1.89 0.28
C SER A 314 -3.49 -0.43 0.37
N LEU A 315 -2.16 -0.25 0.36
CA LEU A 315 -1.50 1.05 0.23
C LEU A 315 -0.31 0.90 -0.72
N PHE A 316 -0.24 1.79 -1.71
CA PHE A 316 0.91 1.94 -2.59
C PHE A 316 1.49 3.32 -2.41
N ILE A 317 2.80 3.41 -2.21
CA ILE A 317 3.54 4.67 -2.15
C ILE A 317 4.61 4.67 -3.23
N LYS A 318 4.68 5.77 -3.97
CA LYS A 318 5.81 6.13 -4.83
C LYS A 318 6.34 7.47 -4.38
N ALA A 319 7.63 7.51 -4.07
CA ALA A 319 8.30 8.75 -3.73
C ALA A 319 9.55 8.91 -4.59
N LYS A 320 9.80 10.13 -5.06
CA LYS A 320 11.02 10.53 -5.74
C LYS A 320 11.58 11.78 -5.09
N GLY A 321 12.89 11.83 -4.93
CA GLY A 321 13.53 12.97 -4.31
C GLY A 321 14.98 13.12 -4.72
N VAL A 322 15.55 14.24 -4.31
CA VAL A 322 16.96 14.59 -4.50
C VAL A 322 17.63 14.65 -3.14
N LEU A 323 18.72 13.93 -2.99
CA LEU A 323 19.56 13.91 -1.80
C LEU A 323 20.93 14.52 -2.13
N ASN A 324 21.33 15.58 -1.42
CA ASN A 324 22.63 16.21 -1.56
C ASN A 324 23.44 16.00 -0.29
N TYR A 325 24.66 15.48 -0.41
CA TYR A 325 25.60 15.27 0.70
C TYR A 325 27.04 15.23 0.20
N GLN A 326 27.96 15.81 0.93
CA GLN A 326 29.41 15.79 0.61
C GLN A 326 29.73 16.16 -0.85
N GLY A 327 29.02 17.14 -1.42
CA GLY A 327 29.20 17.54 -2.83
C GLY A 327 28.65 16.57 -3.87
N LYS A 328 27.95 15.50 -3.46
CA LYS A 328 27.27 14.54 -4.34
C LYS A 328 25.77 14.82 -4.36
N THR A 329 25.15 14.53 -5.49
CA THR A 329 23.69 14.57 -5.67
C THR A 329 23.22 13.19 -6.11
N ASP A 330 22.31 12.59 -5.36
CA ASP A 330 21.65 11.35 -5.72
C ASP A 330 20.16 11.58 -5.98
N ILE A 331 19.64 10.98 -7.05
CA ILE A 331 18.22 10.86 -7.32
C ILE A 331 17.74 9.57 -6.68
N ILE A 332 16.78 9.69 -5.77
CA ILE A 332 16.22 8.56 -5.02
C ILE A 332 14.78 8.32 -5.45
N GLN A 333 14.44 7.07 -5.66
CA GLN A 333 13.07 6.63 -5.90
C GLN A 333 12.76 5.44 -5.00
N VAL A 334 11.59 5.48 -4.35
CA VAL A 334 11.09 4.43 -3.45
C VAL A 334 9.70 4.03 -3.89
N GLU A 335 9.46 2.74 -4.00
CA GLU A 335 8.14 2.16 -4.19
C GLU A 335 7.87 1.21 -3.03
N GLN A 336 6.74 1.40 -2.36
CA GLN A 336 6.34 0.61 -1.19
C GLN A 336 4.90 0.16 -1.34
N SER A 337 4.63 -1.07 -0.99
CA SER A 337 3.28 -1.60 -0.98
C SER A 337 2.98 -2.34 0.31
N PHE A 338 1.80 -2.07 0.87
CA PHE A 338 1.17 -2.85 1.92
C PHE A 338 -0.10 -3.48 1.37
N LEU A 339 -0.23 -4.77 1.53
CA LEU A 339 -1.41 -5.50 1.11
C LEU A 339 -1.93 -6.32 2.26
N ARG A 340 -3.21 -6.16 2.62
CA ARG A 340 -3.87 -7.05 3.56
C ARG A 340 -4.12 -8.41 2.92
N THR A 341 -3.53 -9.46 3.48
CA THR A 341 -3.69 -10.85 3.04
C THR A 341 -4.58 -11.68 3.97
N GLY A 342 -4.86 -11.15 5.16
CA GLY A 342 -5.71 -11.81 6.15
C GLY A 342 -5.96 -10.94 7.37
N MET A 343 -6.60 -11.52 8.38
CA MET A 343 -6.79 -10.87 9.67
C MET A 343 -7.08 -11.87 10.78
N ASN A 344 -6.78 -11.46 12.03
CA ASN A 344 -7.15 -12.19 13.22
C ASN A 344 -7.40 -11.22 14.40
N ASN A 345 -7.92 -11.72 15.53
CA ASN A 345 -8.25 -10.89 16.71
C ASN A 345 -7.17 -10.94 17.80
N LYS A 346 -5.97 -11.46 17.52
CA LYS A 346 -4.90 -11.60 18.52
C LYS A 346 -4.01 -10.36 18.51
N PRO A 347 -3.82 -9.67 19.65
CA PRO A 347 -2.89 -8.56 19.75
C PRO A 347 -1.43 -9.04 19.64
N ILE A 348 -0.57 -8.19 19.10
CA ILE A 348 0.87 -8.48 18.99
C ILE A 348 1.53 -8.36 20.37
N LYS A 349 2.19 -9.43 20.83
CA LYS A 349 2.93 -9.45 22.09
C LYS A 349 4.10 -8.47 22.07
N LYS A 350 4.35 -7.73 23.15
CA LYS A 350 5.38 -6.69 23.24
C LYS A 350 6.77 -7.18 22.78
N LYS A 351 7.17 -8.39 23.16
CA LYS A 351 8.48 -8.97 22.79
C LYS A 351 8.68 -9.25 21.30
N ASN A 352 7.58 -9.26 20.52
CA ASN A 352 7.61 -9.55 19.08
C ASN A 352 7.50 -8.29 18.22
N ARG A 353 7.31 -7.10 18.83
CA ARG A 353 7.17 -5.85 18.12
C ARG A 353 8.52 -5.38 17.61
N ILE A 354 8.56 -4.89 16.38
CA ILE A 354 9.72 -4.16 15.88
C ILE A 354 9.67 -2.71 16.38
N ASP A 355 10.83 -2.09 16.51
CA ASP A 355 10.96 -0.65 16.76
C ASP A 355 10.70 0.11 15.47
N LEU A 356 9.64 0.91 15.44
CA LEU A 356 9.21 1.64 14.25
C LEU A 356 10.13 2.83 13.90
N GLN A 357 11.11 3.16 14.74
CA GLN A 357 12.13 4.17 14.45
C GLN A 357 13.24 3.65 13.52
N ASN A 358 13.30 2.33 13.31
CA ASN A 358 14.26 1.70 12.43
C ASN A 358 13.59 1.22 11.14
N PRO A 359 14.28 1.21 10.00
CA PRO A 359 13.73 0.68 8.75
C PRO A 359 13.48 -0.83 8.86
N ILE A 360 12.51 -1.33 8.12
CA ILE A 360 12.14 -2.76 8.16
C ILE A 360 13.31 -3.66 7.74
N PHE A 361 14.15 -3.21 6.81
CA PHE A 361 15.29 -4.01 6.35
C PHE A 361 16.38 -4.24 7.43
N ASP A 362 16.38 -3.51 8.55
CA ASP A 362 17.26 -3.80 9.70
C ASP A 362 16.88 -5.10 10.43
N TYR A 363 15.66 -5.59 10.21
CA TYR A 363 15.12 -6.79 10.87
C TYR A 363 15.13 -8.03 9.99
N ILE A 364 15.67 -7.95 8.76
CA ILE A 364 15.69 -9.05 7.80
C ILE A 364 17.11 -9.37 7.33
N SER A 365 17.31 -10.58 6.81
CA SER A 365 18.58 -10.89 6.13
C SER A 365 18.76 -9.98 4.91
N PRO A 366 19.95 -9.38 4.69
CA PRO A 366 20.20 -8.55 3.52
C PRO A 366 20.21 -9.33 2.19
N ASN A 367 20.30 -10.66 2.26
CA ASN A 367 20.25 -11.54 1.08
C ASN A 367 19.52 -12.82 1.42
N LYS A 368 18.28 -12.94 0.94
CA LYS A 368 17.45 -14.16 1.06
C LYS A 368 16.79 -14.44 -0.28
N GLN A 369 17.06 -15.62 -0.82
CA GLN A 369 16.34 -16.13 -1.99
C GLN A 369 15.10 -16.88 -1.52
N GLY A 370 13.95 -16.60 -2.14
CA GLY A 370 12.67 -17.24 -1.84
C GLY A 370 11.98 -17.73 -3.11
N ASP A 371 10.92 -18.51 -2.92
CA ASP A 371 10.19 -19.18 -4.03
C ASP A 371 9.18 -18.27 -4.74
N VAL A 372 9.17 -16.97 -4.48
CA VAL A 372 8.13 -16.04 -4.97
C VAL A 372 8.52 -15.41 -6.33
N LYS A 373 9.31 -16.09 -7.14
CA LYS A 373 9.83 -15.57 -8.43
C LYS A 373 8.74 -15.16 -9.42
N PHE A 374 7.56 -15.77 -9.31
CA PHE A 374 6.46 -15.47 -10.24
C PHE A 374 5.96 -14.03 -10.19
N LEU A 375 5.99 -13.39 -9.02
CA LEU A 375 5.52 -12.02 -8.82
C LEU A 375 6.58 -10.95 -9.11
N LEU A 376 7.82 -11.36 -9.37
CA LEU A 376 8.91 -10.47 -9.72
C LEU A 376 8.94 -10.21 -11.23
N THR A 377 9.27 -8.98 -11.62
CA THR A 377 9.57 -8.67 -13.02
C THR A 377 10.90 -9.31 -13.45
N GLU A 378 11.15 -9.38 -14.75
CA GLU A 378 12.42 -9.90 -15.28
C GLU A 378 13.65 -9.16 -14.71
N GLU A 379 13.56 -7.84 -14.55
CA GLU A 379 14.62 -7.01 -13.97
C GLU A 379 14.84 -7.36 -12.49
N GLU A 380 13.78 -7.52 -11.74
CA GLU A 380 13.81 -7.85 -10.32
C GLU A 380 14.35 -9.27 -10.07
N ILE A 381 13.99 -10.23 -10.92
CA ILE A 381 14.57 -11.58 -10.89
C ILE A 381 16.08 -11.53 -11.12
N ARG A 382 16.53 -10.75 -12.11
CA ARG A 382 17.97 -10.59 -12.36
C ARG A 382 18.68 -9.97 -11.15
N PHE A 383 18.10 -8.94 -10.54
CA PHE A 383 18.68 -8.30 -9.36
C PHE A 383 18.78 -9.25 -8.17
N ILE A 384 17.73 -10.02 -7.85
CA ILE A 384 17.73 -10.97 -6.72
C ILE A 384 18.76 -12.09 -6.90
N ASN A 385 19.02 -12.51 -8.14
CA ASN A 385 19.92 -13.62 -8.45
C ASN A 385 21.41 -13.21 -8.60
N GLN A 386 21.74 -11.92 -8.67
CA GLN A 386 23.12 -11.40 -8.61
C GLN A 386 23.73 -11.54 -7.21
#